data_4e3021caf70cf22dd795a8f9deafbb60
#
_entry.id   4e3021caf70cf22dd795a8f9deafbb60
#
_cell.length_a   1.000
_cell.length_b   1.000
_cell.length_c   1.000
_cell.angle_alpha   90.00
_cell.angle_beta   90.00
_cell.angle_gamma   90.00
#
_symmetry.space_group_name_H-M   'P 1'
#
loop_
_entity.id
_entity.type
_entity.pdbx_description
1 polymer ?
#
loop_
_entity_poly.entity_id
_entity_poly.type
_entity_poly.pdbx_seq_one_letter_code
_entity_poly.pdbx_strand_id
1 'polypeptide(L)'
;MPYLLRVELPDVPGSLGRLASAIGEAGGDIEAIEIVEKRLGGTAVDDVLLETIPGTMPDSIVSACNGLDGVRVVWISRYAAGGNLFLDLEAVEALTDAPDQALDRLVEVLPITFRADWAVRLHRVTGSGAGTENAPGNLEFCDLEAPSRLEFSEDDDNLYAGARISGNEIVVIGRRGGPEFLDSELARLGHLVSLAVSIATV
;
A
#
# COMPACT_ATOMS: atom_id res chain seq x y z
N MET A 1 -3.95 -19.99 -6.38
CA MET A 1 -4.58 -18.67 -6.18
C MET A 1 -3.52 -17.72 -5.67
N PRO A 2 -3.34 -16.52 -6.27
CA PRO A 2 -2.30 -15.60 -5.83
C PRO A 2 -2.67 -14.86 -4.55
N TYR A 3 -1.68 -14.72 -3.67
CA TYR A 3 -1.75 -13.98 -2.42
C TYR A 3 -0.54 -13.05 -2.29
N LEU A 4 -0.75 -11.94 -1.59
CA LEU A 4 0.31 -11.12 -1.02
C LEU A 4 0.34 -11.38 0.49
N LEU A 5 1.51 -11.75 1.00
CA LEU A 5 1.80 -11.93 2.40
C LEU A 5 2.79 -10.84 2.84
N ARG A 6 2.41 -9.99 3.78
CA ARG A 6 3.33 -9.07 4.44
C ARG A 6 3.80 -9.71 5.75
N VAL A 7 5.11 -9.82 5.91
CA VAL A 7 5.73 -10.52 7.03
C VAL A 7 6.86 -9.70 7.63
N GLU A 8 6.93 -9.64 8.96
CA GLU A 8 8.05 -9.10 9.70
C GLU A 8 8.96 -10.25 10.13
N LEU A 9 10.26 -10.11 9.92
CA LEU A 9 11.26 -11.13 10.23
C LEU A 9 12.61 -10.51 10.60
N PRO A 10 13.51 -11.27 11.29
CA PRO A 10 14.88 -10.80 11.58
C PRO A 10 15.65 -10.50 10.29
N ASP A 11 16.27 -9.31 10.18
CA ASP A 11 17.13 -8.94 9.05
C ASP A 11 18.53 -9.54 9.23
N VAL A 12 18.61 -10.87 9.18
CA VAL A 12 19.86 -11.62 9.29
C VAL A 12 19.97 -12.66 8.17
N PRO A 13 21.19 -13.01 7.76
CA PRO A 13 21.41 -14.02 6.74
C PRO A 13 20.68 -15.34 7.04
N GLY A 14 19.95 -15.85 6.05
CA GLY A 14 19.18 -17.10 6.15
C GLY A 14 17.73 -16.95 6.62
N SER A 15 17.29 -15.78 7.10
CA SER A 15 15.88 -15.57 7.51
C SER A 15 14.90 -15.79 6.38
N LEU A 16 15.14 -15.21 5.21
CA LEU A 16 14.33 -15.43 4.00
C LEU A 16 14.33 -16.90 3.55
N GLY A 17 15.45 -17.60 3.70
CA GLY A 17 15.53 -19.02 3.35
C GLY A 17 14.62 -19.89 4.24
N ARG A 18 14.56 -19.61 5.55
CA ARG A 18 13.64 -20.31 6.47
C ARG A 18 12.19 -19.99 6.15
N LEU A 19 11.88 -18.71 5.90
CA LEU A 19 10.54 -18.27 5.51
C LEU A 19 10.10 -18.98 4.22
N ALA A 20 10.94 -18.98 3.19
CA ALA A 20 10.63 -19.62 1.90
C ALA A 20 10.41 -21.14 2.06
N SER A 21 11.21 -21.81 2.88
CA SER A 21 11.00 -23.25 3.17
C SER A 21 9.66 -23.49 3.85
N ALA A 22 9.29 -22.69 4.86
CA ALA A 22 8.02 -22.85 5.57
C ALA A 22 6.82 -22.59 4.65
N ILE A 23 6.90 -21.59 3.77
CA ILE A 23 5.86 -21.32 2.77
C ILE A 23 5.71 -22.49 1.80
N GLY A 24 6.84 -23.00 1.27
CA GLY A 24 6.82 -24.14 0.35
C GLY A 24 6.27 -25.42 0.97
N GLU A 25 6.66 -25.76 2.22
CA GLU A 25 6.15 -26.89 2.97
C GLU A 25 4.64 -26.79 3.26
N ALA A 26 4.14 -25.56 3.43
CA ALA A 26 2.71 -25.29 3.61
C ALA A 26 1.91 -25.25 2.29
N GLY A 27 2.54 -25.48 1.14
CA GLY A 27 1.88 -25.52 -0.17
C GLY A 27 1.79 -24.16 -0.88
N GLY A 28 2.65 -23.23 -0.52
CA GLY A 28 2.83 -21.94 -1.24
C GLY A 28 4.00 -22.01 -2.23
N ASP A 29 3.80 -21.45 -3.41
CA ASP A 29 4.85 -21.24 -4.41
C ASP A 29 5.14 -19.75 -4.51
N ILE A 30 6.38 -19.37 -4.21
CA ILE A 30 6.78 -17.96 -4.16
C ILE A 30 7.12 -17.47 -5.56
N GLU A 31 6.41 -16.43 -6.01
CA GLU A 31 6.66 -15.76 -7.27
C GLU A 31 7.67 -14.62 -7.14
N ALA A 32 7.59 -13.84 -6.04
CA ALA A 32 8.51 -12.74 -5.76
C ALA A 32 8.57 -12.42 -4.27
N ILE A 33 9.69 -11.86 -3.83
CA ILE A 33 9.87 -11.28 -2.50
C ILE A 33 10.47 -9.89 -2.66
N GLU A 34 9.89 -8.92 -1.96
CA GLU A 34 10.37 -7.55 -1.90
C GLU A 34 10.58 -7.13 -0.44
N ILE A 35 11.77 -6.66 -0.10
CA ILE A 35 12.04 -6.06 1.22
C ILE A 35 11.51 -4.63 1.14
N VAL A 36 10.36 -4.37 1.76
CA VAL A 36 9.68 -3.07 1.69
C VAL A 36 10.11 -2.09 2.77
N GLU A 37 10.64 -2.62 3.89
CA GLU A 37 11.14 -1.79 4.99
C GLU A 37 12.24 -2.51 5.78
N LYS A 38 13.29 -1.77 6.18
CA LYS A 38 14.28 -2.23 7.17
C LYS A 38 14.18 -1.35 8.41
N ARG A 39 13.95 -1.98 9.56
CA ARG A 39 13.72 -1.28 10.83
C ARG A 39 14.98 -1.19 11.68
N LEU A 40 15.09 -0.09 12.42
CA LEU A 40 16.09 0.05 13.49
C LEU A 40 15.77 -0.99 14.57
N GLY A 41 16.63 -1.96 14.76
CA GLY A 41 16.39 -3.09 15.68
C GLY A 41 16.67 -4.46 15.06
N GLY A 42 17.01 -4.47 13.75
CA GLY A 42 17.41 -5.68 13.06
C GLY A 42 16.24 -6.55 12.60
N THR A 43 15.10 -5.93 12.32
CA THR A 43 13.94 -6.55 11.64
C THR A 43 13.74 -5.94 10.26
N ALA A 44 13.21 -6.74 9.34
CA ALA A 44 12.73 -6.29 8.04
C ALA A 44 11.24 -6.59 7.91
N VAL A 45 10.56 -5.84 7.06
CA VAL A 45 9.22 -6.14 6.58
C VAL A 45 9.32 -6.48 5.11
N ASP A 46 8.82 -7.66 4.76
CA ASP A 46 8.88 -8.17 3.41
C ASP A 46 7.48 -8.42 2.88
N ASP A 47 7.26 -8.08 1.62
CA ASP A 47 6.10 -8.48 0.84
C ASP A 47 6.46 -9.71 0.01
N VAL A 48 5.73 -10.80 0.25
CA VAL A 48 5.89 -12.07 -0.46
C VAL A 48 4.69 -12.29 -1.36
N LEU A 49 4.93 -12.32 -2.65
CA LEU A 49 3.95 -12.71 -3.66
C LEU A 49 4.02 -14.21 -3.83
N LEU A 50 2.92 -14.90 -3.64
CA LEU A 50 2.87 -16.34 -3.71
C LEU A 50 1.59 -16.87 -4.33
N GLU A 51 1.66 -18.01 -4.98
CA GLU A 51 0.51 -18.81 -5.34
C GLU A 51 0.35 -20.01 -4.41
N THR A 52 -0.89 -20.41 -4.15
CA THR A 52 -1.16 -21.64 -3.40
C THR A 52 -1.60 -22.76 -4.34
N ILE A 53 -1.15 -23.98 -4.07
CA ILE A 53 -1.68 -25.15 -4.74
C ILE A 53 -3.18 -25.32 -4.43
N PRO A 54 -3.97 -25.93 -5.35
CA PRO A 54 -5.40 -26.15 -5.13
C PRO A 54 -5.67 -26.88 -3.82
N GLY A 55 -6.55 -26.30 -2.99
CA GLY A 55 -6.93 -26.85 -1.70
C GLY A 55 -6.12 -26.36 -0.49
N THR A 56 -5.01 -25.64 -0.71
CA THR A 56 -4.27 -25.01 0.39
C THR A 56 -5.03 -23.78 0.88
N MET A 57 -5.25 -23.70 2.18
CA MET A 57 -5.86 -22.53 2.82
C MET A 57 -4.78 -21.50 3.18
N PRO A 58 -5.06 -20.20 3.02
CA PRO A 58 -4.12 -19.14 3.43
C PRO A 58 -3.65 -19.26 4.88
N ASP A 59 -4.54 -19.70 5.76
CA ASP A 59 -4.26 -19.90 7.20
C ASP A 59 -3.13 -20.90 7.45
N SER A 60 -2.97 -21.89 6.56
CA SER A 60 -1.86 -22.87 6.65
C SER A 60 -0.52 -22.16 6.43
N ILE A 61 -0.46 -21.26 5.45
CA ILE A 61 0.73 -20.44 5.16
C ILE A 61 1.05 -19.51 6.35
N VAL A 62 0.01 -18.80 6.84
CA VAL A 62 0.14 -17.90 8.00
C VAL A 62 0.65 -18.66 9.23
N SER A 63 0.10 -19.81 9.51
CA SER A 63 0.49 -20.65 10.65
C SER A 63 1.93 -21.16 10.51
N ALA A 64 2.34 -21.60 9.32
CA ALA A 64 3.71 -22.05 9.05
C ALA A 64 4.72 -20.93 9.24
N CYS A 65 4.43 -19.72 8.74
CA CYS A 65 5.29 -18.55 8.91
C CYS A 65 5.40 -18.12 10.38
N ASN A 66 4.27 -18.02 11.09
CA ASN A 66 4.24 -17.64 12.51
C ASN A 66 4.86 -18.70 13.44
N GLY A 67 5.03 -19.93 12.96
CA GLY A 67 5.76 -20.99 13.66
C GLY A 67 7.28 -20.82 13.67
N LEU A 68 7.83 -19.91 12.87
CA LEU A 68 9.24 -19.59 12.83
C LEU A 68 9.61 -18.58 13.91
N ASP A 69 10.76 -18.81 14.57
CA ASP A 69 11.23 -17.91 15.62
C ASP A 69 11.55 -16.51 15.06
N GLY A 70 10.95 -15.49 15.69
CA GLY A 70 11.11 -14.10 15.32
C GLY A 70 10.36 -13.66 14.04
N VAL A 71 9.53 -14.52 13.46
CA VAL A 71 8.71 -14.21 12.28
C VAL A 71 7.26 -13.93 12.68
N ARG A 72 6.69 -12.89 12.12
CA ARG A 72 5.29 -12.50 12.35
C ARG A 72 4.62 -12.10 11.06
N VAL A 73 3.56 -12.81 10.68
CA VAL A 73 2.70 -12.36 9.57
C VAL A 73 1.93 -11.14 10.04
N VAL A 74 2.10 -10.03 9.32
CA VAL A 74 1.41 -8.76 9.56
C VAL A 74 0.06 -8.77 8.87
N TRP A 75 0.02 -9.30 7.64
CA TRP A 75 -1.17 -9.26 6.81
C TRP A 75 -1.07 -10.26 5.65
N ILE A 76 -2.21 -10.78 5.21
CA ILE A 76 -2.35 -11.58 4.00
C ILE A 76 -3.61 -11.16 3.26
N SER A 77 -3.53 -11.00 1.96
CA SER A 77 -4.69 -10.75 1.11
C SER A 77 -4.60 -11.47 -0.22
N ARG A 78 -5.75 -11.65 -0.86
CA ARG A 78 -5.76 -12.06 -2.27
C ARG A 78 -5.16 -10.96 -3.12
N TYR A 79 -4.42 -11.38 -4.12
CA TYR A 79 -3.67 -10.49 -4.98
C TYR A 79 -4.02 -10.80 -6.45
N ALA A 80 -4.19 -9.76 -7.27
CA ALA A 80 -4.27 -9.94 -8.71
C ALA A 80 -2.85 -10.08 -9.26
N ALA A 81 -2.56 -11.14 -10.01
CA ALA A 81 -1.24 -11.37 -10.59
C ALA A 81 -0.82 -10.18 -11.47
N GLY A 82 0.35 -9.62 -11.20
CA GLY A 82 0.88 -8.49 -11.97
C GLY A 82 1.85 -7.58 -11.22
N GLY A 83 2.07 -7.77 -9.93
CA GLY A 83 3.11 -7.11 -9.12
C GLY A 83 2.96 -5.60 -8.95
N ASN A 84 3.47 -5.07 -7.85
CA ASN A 84 3.48 -3.63 -7.54
C ASN A 84 4.14 -2.77 -8.63
N LEU A 85 5.16 -3.31 -9.32
CA LEU A 85 5.86 -2.59 -10.38
C LEU A 85 4.95 -2.23 -11.55
N PHE A 86 4.07 -3.15 -11.96
CA PHE A 86 3.12 -2.87 -13.05
C PHE A 86 2.08 -1.83 -12.63
N LEU A 87 1.59 -1.87 -11.40
CA LEU A 87 0.60 -0.91 -10.90
C LEU A 87 1.12 0.53 -10.91
N ASP A 88 2.39 0.74 -10.58
CA ASP A 88 2.99 2.08 -10.66
C ASP A 88 3.15 2.55 -12.11
N LEU A 89 3.53 1.65 -13.02
CA LEU A 89 3.62 1.98 -14.45
C LEU A 89 2.25 2.25 -15.06
N GLU A 90 1.24 1.44 -14.74
CA GLU A 90 -0.15 1.66 -15.16
C GLU A 90 -0.69 2.99 -14.62
N ALA A 91 -0.36 3.35 -13.36
CA ALA A 91 -0.72 4.64 -12.81
C ALA A 91 -0.07 5.78 -13.62
N VAL A 92 1.22 5.69 -13.94
CA VAL A 92 1.92 6.69 -14.76
C VAL A 92 1.29 6.80 -16.15
N GLU A 93 0.98 5.69 -16.80
CA GLU A 93 0.29 5.67 -18.11
C GLU A 93 -1.05 6.39 -18.00
N ALA A 94 -1.88 6.06 -17.01
CA ALA A 94 -3.18 6.70 -16.81
C ALA A 94 -3.08 8.21 -16.58
N LEU A 95 -2.04 8.68 -15.89
CA LEU A 95 -1.80 10.12 -15.68
C LEU A 95 -1.37 10.83 -16.97
N THR A 96 -0.57 10.17 -17.80
CA THR A 96 -0.02 10.77 -19.03
C THR A 96 -0.99 10.74 -20.19
N ASP A 97 -1.93 9.82 -20.22
CA ASP A 97 -2.95 9.70 -21.27
C ASP A 97 -3.91 10.88 -21.32
N ALA A 98 -4.17 11.53 -20.18
CA ALA A 98 -5.06 12.67 -20.07
C ALA A 98 -4.48 13.73 -19.12
N PRO A 99 -3.49 14.53 -19.55
CA PRO A 99 -2.80 15.50 -18.69
C PRO A 99 -3.74 16.49 -17.99
N ASP A 100 -4.74 17.00 -18.69
CA ASP A 100 -5.74 17.93 -18.14
C ASP A 100 -6.54 17.30 -16.97
N GLN A 101 -6.59 15.98 -16.88
CA GLN A 101 -7.31 15.20 -15.85
C GLN A 101 -6.37 14.45 -14.93
N ALA A 102 -5.06 14.69 -14.99
CA ALA A 102 -4.07 13.89 -14.28
C ALA A 102 -4.35 13.79 -12.77
N LEU A 103 -4.79 14.88 -12.12
CA LEU A 103 -5.13 14.86 -10.70
C LEU A 103 -6.40 14.08 -10.38
N ASP A 104 -7.38 14.03 -11.25
CA ASP A 104 -8.59 13.23 -11.08
C ASP A 104 -8.29 11.75 -11.35
N ARG A 105 -7.49 11.46 -12.39
CA ARG A 105 -6.96 10.12 -12.66
C ARG A 105 -6.12 9.57 -11.51
N LEU A 106 -5.31 10.44 -10.89
CA LEU A 106 -4.56 10.05 -9.70
C LEU A 106 -5.48 9.46 -8.62
N VAL A 107 -6.59 10.14 -8.30
CA VAL A 107 -7.56 9.66 -7.31
C VAL A 107 -8.14 8.30 -7.69
N GLU A 108 -8.42 8.07 -8.97
CA GLU A 108 -9.00 6.82 -9.47
C GLU A 108 -8.02 5.63 -9.34
N VAL A 109 -6.72 5.85 -9.58
CA VAL A 109 -5.71 4.77 -9.58
C VAL A 109 -5.13 4.47 -8.20
N LEU A 110 -5.10 5.46 -7.28
CA LEU A 110 -4.49 5.32 -5.97
C LEU A 110 -5.00 4.14 -5.14
N PRO A 111 -6.33 3.83 -5.09
CA PRO A 111 -6.81 2.70 -4.30
C PRO A 111 -6.18 1.37 -4.73
N ILE A 112 -6.13 1.09 -6.02
CA ILE A 112 -5.53 -0.14 -6.55
C ILE A 112 -4.02 -0.14 -6.32
N THR A 113 -3.35 0.98 -6.62
CA THR A 113 -1.90 1.11 -6.52
C THR A 113 -1.37 0.95 -5.10
N PHE A 114 -2.13 1.42 -4.10
CA PHE A 114 -1.76 1.37 -2.69
C PHE A 114 -2.57 0.36 -1.87
N ARG A 115 -3.42 -0.46 -2.50
CA ARG A 115 -4.34 -1.37 -1.79
C ARG A 115 -5.12 -0.63 -0.71
N ALA A 116 -5.58 0.56 -1.05
CA ALA A 116 -6.49 1.35 -0.25
C ALA A 116 -7.94 1.06 -0.69
N ASP A 117 -8.90 1.33 0.19
CA ASP A 117 -10.31 1.14 -0.12
C ASP A 117 -10.88 2.34 -0.88
N TRP A 118 -10.24 3.49 -0.73
CA TRP A 118 -10.67 4.73 -1.34
C TRP A 118 -9.53 5.77 -1.40
N ALA A 119 -9.75 6.82 -2.22
CA ALA A 119 -8.94 8.01 -2.29
C ALA A 119 -9.82 9.25 -2.46
N VAL A 120 -9.38 10.41 -1.98
CA VAL A 120 -10.10 11.68 -2.11
C VAL A 120 -9.13 12.86 -2.14
N ARG A 121 -9.46 13.89 -2.89
CA ARG A 121 -8.80 15.20 -2.83
C ARG A 121 -9.53 16.07 -1.80
N LEU A 122 -8.77 16.69 -0.92
CA LEU A 122 -9.29 17.64 0.06
C LEU A 122 -8.73 19.03 -0.23
N HIS A 123 -9.64 19.98 -0.38
CA HIS A 123 -9.28 21.37 -0.59
C HIS A 123 -9.55 22.19 0.69
N ARG A 124 -8.60 23.03 1.09
CA ARG A 124 -8.62 23.82 2.33
C ARG A 124 -9.92 24.62 2.55
N VAL A 125 -10.50 25.16 1.48
CA VAL A 125 -11.66 26.05 1.57
C VAL A 125 -12.96 25.32 1.25
N THR A 126 -12.95 24.47 0.22
CA THR A 126 -14.18 23.81 -0.29
C THR A 126 -14.42 22.43 0.32
N GLY A 127 -13.47 21.91 1.11
CA GLY A 127 -13.57 20.56 1.68
C GLY A 127 -13.29 19.47 0.66
N SER A 128 -14.03 18.37 0.72
CA SER A 128 -13.85 17.22 -0.18
C SER A 128 -14.13 17.60 -1.63
N GLY A 129 -13.16 17.25 -2.51
CA GLY A 129 -13.27 17.39 -3.96
C GLY A 129 -13.53 16.04 -4.65
N ALA A 130 -12.85 15.77 -5.77
CA ALA A 130 -12.93 14.48 -6.45
C ALA A 130 -12.50 13.34 -5.51
N GLY A 131 -13.30 12.28 -5.46
CA GLY A 131 -13.06 11.11 -4.62
C GLY A 131 -13.66 9.85 -5.22
N THR A 132 -13.17 8.70 -4.81
CA THR A 132 -13.76 7.41 -5.17
C THR A 132 -15.04 7.15 -4.37
N GLU A 133 -15.87 6.19 -4.82
CA GLU A 133 -17.23 5.94 -4.29
C GLU A 133 -17.27 5.75 -2.75
N ASN A 134 -16.26 5.12 -2.17
CA ASN A 134 -16.21 4.80 -0.74
C ASN A 134 -15.50 5.85 0.12
N ALA A 135 -15.10 6.98 -0.47
CA ALA A 135 -14.39 8.03 0.25
C ALA A 135 -15.32 8.72 1.26
N PRO A 136 -14.88 8.93 2.52
CA PRO A 136 -15.67 9.67 3.52
C PRO A 136 -15.85 11.14 3.11
N GLY A 137 -17.07 11.64 3.28
CA GLY A 137 -17.40 13.04 2.94
C GLY A 137 -17.08 14.08 4.03
N ASN A 138 -16.61 13.64 5.20
CA ASN A 138 -16.42 14.48 6.38
C ASN A 138 -14.95 14.64 6.81
N LEU A 139 -14.01 14.34 5.91
CA LEU A 139 -12.60 14.54 6.20
C LEU A 139 -12.22 16.02 6.14
N GLU A 140 -11.41 16.44 7.08
CA GLU A 140 -10.93 17.81 7.16
C GLU A 140 -9.55 17.96 6.53
N PHE A 141 -9.32 19.12 5.91
CA PHE A 141 -8.00 19.44 5.35
C PHE A 141 -6.98 19.61 6.48
N CYS A 142 -5.80 19.04 6.30
CA CYS A 142 -4.64 19.25 7.18
C CYS A 142 -3.42 19.70 6.37
N ASP A 143 -2.54 20.50 6.99
CA ASP A 143 -1.30 20.91 6.36
C ASP A 143 -0.28 19.78 6.39
N LEU A 144 0.28 19.46 5.22
CA LEU A 144 1.30 18.42 5.08
C LEU A 144 2.59 19.02 4.50
N GLU A 145 3.70 18.85 5.20
CA GLU A 145 5.03 19.20 4.68
C GLU A 145 5.61 18.07 3.81
N ALA A 146 5.30 16.83 4.17
CA ALA A 146 5.72 15.62 3.48
C ALA A 146 4.57 14.59 3.49
N PRO A 147 4.62 13.55 2.63
CA PRO A 147 3.69 12.44 2.72
C PRO A 147 3.71 11.80 4.10
N SER A 148 2.54 11.65 4.73
CA SER A 148 2.43 11.27 6.13
C SER A 148 1.22 10.38 6.39
N ARG A 149 1.30 9.58 7.46
CA ARG A 149 0.13 8.94 8.06
C ARG A 149 -0.72 10.03 8.71
N LEU A 150 -2.04 9.87 8.63
CA LEU A 150 -2.98 10.85 9.14
C LEU A 150 -3.92 10.18 10.16
N GLU A 151 -4.39 10.95 11.11
CA GLU A 151 -5.39 10.55 12.10
C GLU A 151 -6.53 11.58 12.04
N PHE A 152 -7.75 11.13 11.76
CA PHE A 152 -8.94 11.99 11.71
C PHE A 152 -9.87 11.79 12.90
N SER A 153 -9.80 10.64 13.58
CA SER A 153 -10.57 10.32 14.79
C SER A 153 -9.86 9.26 15.62
N GLU A 154 -9.94 9.35 16.95
CA GLU A 154 -9.33 8.38 17.87
C GLU A 154 -10.06 7.01 17.87
N ASP A 155 -11.34 6.99 17.47
CA ASP A 155 -12.20 5.79 17.47
C ASP A 155 -12.38 5.18 16.06
N ASP A 156 -11.49 5.48 15.12
CA ASP A 156 -11.63 5.05 13.72
C ASP A 156 -10.68 3.88 13.40
N ASP A 157 -11.25 2.75 13.00
CA ASP A 157 -10.49 1.57 12.53
C ASP A 157 -9.83 1.78 11.14
N ASN A 158 -9.97 2.96 10.55
CA ASN A 158 -9.38 3.29 9.27
C ASN A 158 -7.94 3.80 9.46
N LEU A 159 -7.09 3.41 8.54
CA LEU A 159 -5.73 3.91 8.40
C LEU A 159 -5.68 4.89 7.24
N TYR A 160 -5.08 6.04 7.46
CA TYR A 160 -5.02 7.11 6.48
C TYR A 160 -3.59 7.48 6.14
N ALA A 161 -3.37 7.82 4.87
CA ALA A 161 -2.13 8.45 4.43
C ALA A 161 -2.46 9.59 3.47
N GLY A 162 -1.67 10.65 3.51
CA GLY A 162 -1.89 11.81 2.65
C GLY A 162 -0.61 12.37 2.09
N ALA A 163 -0.75 13.07 0.96
CA ALA A 163 0.33 13.82 0.34
C ALA A 163 -0.18 15.15 -0.22
N ARG A 164 0.68 16.15 -0.21
CA ARG A 164 0.36 17.50 -0.67
C ARG A 164 0.36 17.59 -2.20
N ILE A 165 -0.74 18.07 -2.78
CA ILE A 165 -0.86 18.45 -4.18
C ILE A 165 -0.40 19.90 -4.36
N SER A 166 -0.91 20.81 -3.51
CA SER A 166 -0.60 22.23 -3.55
C SER A 166 -0.66 22.86 -2.15
N GLY A 167 -0.47 24.17 -2.02
CA GLY A 167 -0.65 24.89 -0.75
C GLY A 167 -2.08 24.81 -0.18
N ASN A 168 -3.07 24.50 -1.01
CA ASN A 168 -4.48 24.45 -0.63
C ASN A 168 -5.14 23.08 -0.87
N GLU A 169 -4.39 22.10 -1.31
CA GLU A 169 -4.96 20.82 -1.70
C GLU A 169 -4.04 19.65 -1.33
N ILE A 170 -4.63 18.59 -0.79
CA ILE A 170 -3.98 17.32 -0.49
C ILE A 170 -4.78 16.18 -1.12
N VAL A 171 -4.14 15.04 -1.34
CA VAL A 171 -4.82 13.77 -1.57
C VAL A 171 -4.68 12.90 -0.34
N VAL A 172 -5.76 12.22 0.00
CA VAL A 172 -5.81 11.25 1.10
C VAL A 172 -6.25 9.91 0.55
N ILE A 173 -5.60 8.85 1.00
CA ILE A 173 -5.99 7.46 0.78
C ILE A 173 -6.34 6.81 2.10
N GLY A 174 -7.30 5.90 2.10
CA GLY A 174 -7.75 5.21 3.31
C GLY A 174 -7.85 3.72 3.13
N ARG A 175 -7.50 3.02 4.20
CA ARG A 175 -7.52 1.56 4.33
C ARG A 175 -8.36 1.18 5.55
N ARG A 176 -9.35 0.33 5.38
CA ARG A 176 -10.16 -0.15 6.51
C ARG A 176 -9.56 -1.43 7.08
N GLY A 177 -9.04 -1.36 8.32
CA GLY A 177 -8.57 -2.53 9.05
C GLY A 177 -7.42 -3.30 8.39
N GLY A 178 -6.53 -2.62 7.67
CA GLY A 178 -5.34 -3.19 7.05
C GLY A 178 -4.06 -2.95 7.85
N PRO A 179 -2.90 -3.31 7.33
CA PRO A 179 -1.63 -2.90 7.93
C PRO A 179 -1.42 -1.41 7.77
N GLU A 180 -0.69 -0.80 8.69
CA GLU A 180 -0.26 0.60 8.55
C GLU A 180 0.44 0.85 7.21
N PHE A 181 0.33 2.08 6.72
CA PHE A 181 1.10 2.52 5.57
C PHE A 181 2.58 2.59 5.95
N LEU A 182 3.44 1.92 5.21
CA LEU A 182 4.88 1.92 5.44
C LEU A 182 5.51 3.23 4.95
N ASP A 183 6.70 3.57 5.45
CA ASP A 183 7.44 4.76 5.00
C ASP A 183 7.78 4.70 3.50
N SER A 184 8.04 3.50 2.97
CA SER A 184 8.21 3.26 1.54
C SER A 184 6.94 3.54 0.73
N GLU A 185 5.75 3.17 1.28
CA GLU A 185 4.46 3.50 0.64
C GLU A 185 4.20 5.00 0.66
N LEU A 186 4.53 5.71 1.75
CA LEU A 186 4.41 7.16 1.83
C LEU A 186 5.33 7.86 0.83
N ALA A 187 6.59 7.45 0.73
CA ALA A 187 7.53 7.99 -0.25
C ALA A 187 7.01 7.79 -1.69
N ARG A 188 6.51 6.61 -2.00
CA ARG A 188 5.94 6.27 -3.31
C ARG A 188 4.70 7.11 -3.62
N LEU A 189 3.81 7.33 -2.62
CA LEU A 189 2.66 8.22 -2.74
C LEU A 189 3.11 9.64 -3.10
N GLY A 190 4.11 10.17 -2.41
CA GLY A 190 4.67 11.49 -2.69
C GLY A 190 5.23 11.62 -4.10
N HIS A 191 5.90 10.58 -4.61
CA HIS A 191 6.42 10.58 -5.98
C HIS A 191 5.30 10.58 -7.02
N LEU A 192 4.26 9.75 -6.86
CA LEU A 192 3.12 9.71 -7.78
C LEU A 192 2.34 11.03 -7.78
N VAL A 193 2.12 11.64 -6.60
CA VAL A 193 1.48 12.94 -6.49
C VAL A 193 2.30 14.03 -7.17
N SER A 194 3.61 14.06 -6.94
CA SER A 194 4.51 15.03 -7.59
C SER A 194 4.52 14.89 -9.11
N LEU A 195 4.47 13.65 -9.60
CA LEU A 195 4.39 13.37 -11.03
C LEU A 195 3.06 13.85 -11.60
N ALA A 196 1.92 13.55 -10.96
CA ALA A 196 0.61 14.00 -11.39
C ALA A 196 0.50 15.52 -11.45
N VAL A 197 1.03 16.22 -10.45
CA VAL A 197 1.13 17.69 -10.44
C VAL A 197 1.97 18.20 -11.60
N SER A 198 3.09 17.56 -11.88
CA SER A 198 3.97 17.96 -13.00
C SER A 198 3.29 17.77 -14.35
N ILE A 199 2.55 16.68 -14.52
CA ILE A 199 1.79 16.38 -15.75
C ILE A 199 0.65 17.39 -15.94
N ALA A 200 -0.12 17.68 -14.87
CA ALA A 200 -1.25 18.60 -14.92
C ALA A 200 -0.85 20.07 -15.21
N THR A 201 0.43 20.42 -15.08
CA THR A 201 0.95 21.79 -15.32
C THR A 201 1.57 21.97 -16.71
N VAL A 202 1.60 20.95 -17.54
CA VAL A 202 2.09 21.01 -18.93
C VAL A 202 0.94 21.39 -19.86
#